data_f1d70e283851d738ebaa711a8cb68e9a
#
_entry.id   f1d70e283851d738ebaa711a8cb68e9a
#
_cell.length_a   1.000
_cell.length_b   1.000
_cell.length_c   1.000
_cell.angle_alpha   90.00
_cell.angle_beta   90.00
_cell.angle_gamma   90.00
#
_symmetry.space_group_name_H-M   'P 1'
#
loop_
_entity.id
_entity.type
_entity.pdbx_description
1 polymer ?
#
loop_
_entity_poly.entity_id
_entity_poly.type
_entity_poly.pdbx_seq_one_letter_code
_entity_poly.pdbx_strand_id
1 'polypeptide(L)'
;SGSYGFLMNKFSSKNIISNLHKARMITISPLEMSVKNNKNQTKKHIAINEVSILRQSRQAASLSINHGSKQVIKKLVSDGVLVSTPAGSTAYNLSVHGPILSLNSKKLSISPISPFRPRRWKGKIVSDRSKIMIKNLNPKKRPISAVADNIEIRNAKSIVAVSYTHLRAHETDRH
;
A
#
# COMPACT_ATOMS: atom_id res chain seq x y z
N SER A 1 -0.87 15.60 -12.26
CA SER A 1 -1.49 15.10 -13.50
C SER A 1 -0.99 13.67 -13.76
N GLY A 2 -1.84 12.68 -13.67
CA GLY A 2 -1.53 11.29 -13.99
C GLY A 2 -2.15 10.90 -15.34
N SER A 3 -1.53 9.93 -16.04
CA SER A 3 -2.02 9.44 -17.34
C SER A 3 -3.24 8.53 -17.19
N TYR A 4 -3.40 7.88 -16.04
CA TYR A 4 -4.52 7.02 -15.68
C TYR A 4 -4.88 7.27 -14.21
N GLY A 5 -6.16 7.30 -13.90
CA GLY A 5 -6.61 7.42 -12.53
C GLY A 5 -8.13 7.41 -12.44
N PHE A 6 -8.67 6.60 -11.54
CA PHE A 6 -10.11 6.53 -11.29
C PHE A 6 -10.69 7.85 -10.76
N LEU A 7 -9.86 8.71 -10.16
CA LEU A 7 -10.28 9.97 -9.54
C LEU A 7 -10.16 11.17 -10.49
N MET A 8 -9.79 10.95 -11.76
CA MET A 8 -9.64 12.02 -12.75
C MET A 8 -10.82 12.05 -13.71
N ASN A 9 -11.42 13.22 -13.85
CA ASN A 9 -12.43 13.51 -14.87
C ASN A 9 -11.87 14.44 -15.93
N LYS A 10 -12.34 14.32 -17.18
CA LYS A 10 -12.06 15.33 -18.21
C LYS A 10 -12.66 16.65 -17.78
N PHE A 11 -11.85 17.71 -17.80
CA PHE A 11 -12.35 19.06 -17.55
C PHE A 11 -13.38 19.45 -18.63
N SER A 12 -14.53 19.90 -18.19
CA SER A 12 -15.57 20.49 -19.04
C SER A 12 -16.20 21.67 -18.32
N SER A 13 -16.16 22.86 -18.93
CA SER A 13 -16.86 24.04 -18.40
C SER A 13 -18.35 24.04 -18.68
N LYS A 14 -18.82 23.12 -19.55
CA LYS A 14 -20.23 22.99 -19.92
C LYS A 14 -20.93 22.00 -19.02
N ASN A 15 -22.16 22.34 -18.56
CA ASN A 15 -23.06 21.46 -17.81
C ASN A 15 -22.50 20.96 -16.45
N ILE A 16 -21.70 21.76 -15.74
CA ILE A 16 -21.13 21.39 -14.42
C ILE A 16 -22.22 20.92 -13.45
N ILE A 17 -23.33 21.67 -13.33
CA ILE A 17 -24.44 21.35 -12.42
C ILE A 17 -25.12 20.04 -12.81
N SER A 18 -25.38 19.81 -14.12
CA SER A 18 -25.95 18.56 -14.61
C SER A 18 -25.03 17.37 -14.38
N ASN A 19 -23.71 17.57 -14.53
CA ASN A 19 -22.72 16.54 -14.27
C ASN A 19 -22.63 16.20 -12.78
N LEU A 20 -22.74 17.20 -11.89
CA LEU A 20 -22.79 16.98 -10.43
C LEU A 20 -24.04 16.18 -10.03
N HIS A 21 -25.22 16.48 -10.59
CA HIS A 21 -26.45 15.71 -10.33
C HIS A 21 -26.37 14.25 -10.81
N LYS A 22 -25.57 13.96 -11.83
CA LYS A 22 -25.34 12.60 -12.35
C LYS A 22 -24.17 11.91 -11.68
N ALA A 23 -23.39 12.61 -10.86
CA ALA A 23 -22.24 12.04 -10.18
C ALA A 23 -22.67 10.99 -9.16
N ARG A 24 -21.96 9.87 -9.13
CA ARG A 24 -22.13 8.84 -8.11
C ARG A 24 -21.07 9.04 -7.02
N MET A 25 -21.51 9.04 -5.78
CA MET A 25 -20.61 9.05 -4.64
C MET A 25 -19.85 7.73 -4.58
N ILE A 26 -18.52 7.81 -4.50
CA ILE A 26 -17.63 6.66 -4.33
C ILE A 26 -16.92 6.83 -2.99
N THR A 27 -16.98 5.81 -2.16
CA THR A 27 -16.23 5.76 -0.91
C THR A 27 -14.90 5.05 -1.16
N ILE A 28 -13.80 5.73 -0.87
CA ILE A 28 -12.46 5.14 -0.90
C ILE A 28 -12.00 4.86 0.53
N SER A 29 -11.29 3.75 0.71
CA SER A 29 -10.72 3.36 1.99
C SER A 29 -9.21 3.50 1.91
N PRO A 30 -8.61 4.54 2.51
CA PRO A 30 -7.16 4.69 2.57
C PRO A 30 -6.52 3.62 3.45
N LEU A 31 -5.20 3.51 3.39
CA LEU A 31 -4.39 2.68 4.30
C LEU A 31 -3.82 3.54 5.43
N GLU A 32 -3.86 3.05 6.64
CA GLU A 32 -2.97 3.51 7.71
C GLU A 32 -1.68 2.68 7.64
N MET A 33 -0.56 3.37 7.47
CA MET A 33 0.78 2.82 7.59
C MET A 33 1.30 3.10 9.00
N SER A 34 1.62 2.05 9.74
CA SER A 34 2.38 2.14 11.01
C SER A 34 3.78 1.59 10.79
N VAL A 35 4.79 2.40 11.01
CA VAL A 35 6.20 2.01 10.84
C VAL A 35 6.91 2.01 12.18
N LYS A 36 7.52 0.87 12.54
CA LYS A 36 8.47 0.77 13.64
C LYS A 36 9.89 0.84 13.09
N ASN A 37 10.67 1.81 13.54
CA ASN A 37 12.06 2.00 13.11
C ASN A 37 13.04 1.16 13.96
N ASN A 38 14.34 1.23 13.63
CA ASN A 38 15.40 0.50 14.34
C ASN A 38 15.56 0.96 15.81
N LYS A 39 15.08 2.16 16.16
CA LYS A 39 15.07 2.68 17.54
C LYS A 39 13.79 2.31 18.30
N ASN A 40 12.95 1.41 17.75
CA ASN A 40 11.65 1.01 18.29
C ASN A 40 10.60 2.14 18.42
N GLN A 41 10.81 3.27 17.74
CA GLN A 41 9.83 4.34 17.66
C GLN A 41 8.81 4.00 16.57
N THR A 42 7.53 4.29 16.83
CA THR A 42 6.44 4.06 15.88
C THR A 42 5.94 5.39 15.33
N LYS A 43 5.81 5.48 14.00
CA LYS A 43 5.19 6.60 13.28
C LYS A 43 4.04 6.09 12.43
N LYS A 44 2.98 6.89 12.31
CA LYS A 44 1.79 6.55 11.54
C LYS A 44 1.50 7.61 10.50
N HIS A 45 1.12 7.19 9.30
CA HIS A 45 0.66 8.05 8.21
C HIS A 45 -0.43 7.37 7.41
N ILE A 46 -1.24 8.19 6.74
CA ILE A 46 -2.33 7.72 5.86
C ILE A 46 -1.86 7.77 4.41
N ALA A 47 -2.16 6.72 3.67
CA ALA A 47 -1.95 6.63 2.23
C ALA A 47 -3.29 6.42 1.51
N ILE A 48 -3.58 7.26 0.52
CA ILE A 48 -4.76 7.12 -0.34
C ILE A 48 -4.49 6.06 -1.42
N ASN A 49 -3.31 6.11 -2.03
CA ASN A 49 -2.93 5.22 -3.12
C ASN A 49 -2.24 3.95 -2.61
N GLU A 50 -1.04 4.10 -2.02
CA GLU A 50 -0.23 2.95 -1.65
C GLU A 50 0.71 3.24 -0.48
N VAL A 51 1.08 2.15 0.18
CA VAL A 51 2.24 2.06 1.04
C VAL A 51 3.32 1.32 0.27
N SER A 52 4.45 1.97 0.00
CA SER A 52 5.60 1.37 -0.66
C SER A 52 6.77 1.19 0.30
N ILE A 53 7.42 0.04 0.21
CA ILE A 53 8.63 -0.29 0.94
C ILE A 53 9.76 -0.40 -0.07
N LEU A 54 10.82 0.39 0.12
CA LEU A 54 11.93 0.52 -0.82
C LEU A 54 13.27 0.30 -0.12
N ARG A 55 14.20 -0.34 -0.80
CA ARG A 55 15.59 -0.42 -0.35
C ARG A 55 16.22 0.96 -0.27
N GLN A 56 17.02 1.21 0.76
CA GLN A 56 17.76 2.47 0.94
C GLN A 56 19.21 2.39 0.42
N SER A 57 19.68 1.20 0.07
CA SER A 57 21.03 0.95 -0.38
C SER A 57 21.04 0.24 -1.74
N ARG A 58 22.24 0.02 -2.31
CA ARG A 58 22.38 -0.76 -3.55
C ARG A 58 22.01 -2.24 -3.36
N GLN A 59 22.02 -2.75 -2.14
CA GLN A 59 21.62 -4.12 -1.85
C GLN A 59 20.09 -4.25 -1.88
N ALA A 60 19.58 -5.33 -2.46
CA ALA A 60 18.18 -5.65 -2.47
C ALA A 60 17.59 -5.76 -1.05
N ALA A 61 16.36 -5.35 -0.86
CA ALA A 61 15.63 -5.59 0.39
C ALA A 61 15.41 -7.09 0.62
N SER A 62 15.30 -7.49 1.89
CA SER A 62 14.97 -8.86 2.29
C SER A 62 13.79 -8.79 3.25
N LEU A 63 12.61 -9.17 2.77
CA LEU A 63 11.34 -8.92 3.43
C LEU A 63 10.58 -10.21 3.69
N SER A 64 9.85 -10.27 4.81
CA SER A 64 8.77 -11.25 5.00
C SER A 64 7.43 -10.52 5.02
N ILE A 65 6.37 -11.15 4.50
CA ILE A 65 5.04 -10.57 4.37
C ILE A 65 4.01 -11.54 4.90
N ASN A 66 3.17 -11.04 5.81
CA ASN A 66 2.02 -11.76 6.36
C ASN A 66 0.74 -10.95 6.14
N HIS A 67 -0.37 -11.63 5.95
CA HIS A 67 -1.72 -11.08 5.91
C HIS A 67 -2.54 -11.72 7.03
N GLY A 68 -2.77 -10.97 8.11
CA GLY A 68 -3.28 -11.53 9.37
C GLY A 68 -2.34 -12.61 9.90
N SER A 69 -2.88 -13.78 10.20
CA SER A 69 -2.11 -14.96 10.64
C SER A 69 -1.47 -15.76 9.49
N LYS A 70 -1.84 -15.48 8.24
CA LYS A 70 -1.35 -16.22 7.06
C LYS A 70 -0.06 -15.63 6.54
N GLN A 71 0.95 -16.49 6.33
CA GLN A 71 2.17 -16.09 5.64
C GLN A 71 1.91 -15.98 4.13
N VAL A 72 2.16 -14.78 3.56
CA VAL A 72 2.07 -14.52 2.12
C VAL A 72 3.36 -14.96 1.44
N ILE A 73 4.49 -14.54 2.01
CA ILE A 73 5.81 -14.93 1.55
C ILE A 73 6.81 -14.88 2.70
N LYS A 74 7.58 -15.97 2.87
CA LYS A 74 8.56 -16.10 3.94
C LYS A 74 9.77 -15.19 3.75
N LYS A 75 10.26 -15.09 2.53
CA LYS A 75 11.40 -14.25 2.16
C LYS A 75 11.29 -13.77 0.73
N LEU A 76 11.16 -12.46 0.57
CA LEU A 76 11.21 -11.76 -0.71
C LEU A 76 12.50 -10.97 -0.78
N VAL A 77 13.32 -11.22 -1.80
CA VAL A 77 14.49 -10.41 -2.13
C VAL A 77 14.15 -9.60 -3.38
N SER A 78 14.07 -8.28 -3.24
CA SER A 78 13.56 -7.36 -4.28
C SER A 78 14.08 -5.95 -4.04
N ASP A 79 13.78 -5.04 -4.95
CA ASP A 79 13.97 -3.60 -4.70
C ASP A 79 12.98 -3.07 -3.67
N GLY A 80 11.84 -3.73 -3.52
CA GLY A 80 10.81 -3.39 -2.56
C GLY A 80 9.51 -4.14 -2.78
N VAL A 81 8.44 -3.64 -2.15
CA VAL A 81 7.08 -4.14 -2.28
C VAL A 81 6.09 -3.00 -2.07
N LEU A 82 4.96 -3.06 -2.76
CA LEU A 82 3.83 -2.16 -2.62
C LEU A 82 2.64 -2.85 -1.97
N VAL A 83 1.92 -2.12 -1.14
CA VAL A 83 0.55 -2.43 -0.73
C VAL A 83 -0.35 -1.34 -1.26
N SER A 84 -1.19 -1.66 -2.22
CA SER A 84 -2.02 -0.68 -2.92
C SER A 84 -3.50 -0.84 -2.58
N THR A 85 -4.18 0.29 -2.43
CA THR A 85 -5.64 0.38 -2.39
C THR A 85 -6.23 0.20 -3.78
N PRO A 86 -7.55 -0.01 -3.93
CA PRO A 86 -8.21 0.06 -5.22
C PRO A 86 -7.97 1.37 -5.97
N ALA A 87 -8.01 2.52 -5.28
CA ALA A 87 -7.73 3.83 -5.87
C ALA A 87 -6.29 3.94 -6.39
N GLY A 88 -5.32 3.43 -5.63
CA GLY A 88 -3.90 3.42 -5.99
C GLY A 88 -3.51 2.34 -6.99
N SER A 89 -4.41 1.39 -7.31
CA SER A 89 -4.07 0.28 -8.21
C SER A 89 -3.67 0.71 -9.62
N THR A 90 -4.09 1.91 -10.05
CA THR A 90 -3.71 2.55 -11.32
C THR A 90 -2.55 3.54 -11.20
N ALA A 91 -1.98 3.71 -10.00
CA ALA A 91 -0.81 4.58 -9.73
C ALA A 91 0.49 3.78 -9.81
N TYR A 92 1.35 3.84 -8.79
CA TYR A 92 2.64 3.14 -8.79
C TYR A 92 2.48 1.61 -8.91
N ASN A 93 1.40 1.05 -8.35
CA ASN A 93 1.07 -0.36 -8.50
C ASN A 93 1.02 -0.81 -9.97
N LEU A 94 0.45 0.00 -10.85
CA LEU A 94 0.40 -0.30 -12.29
C LEU A 94 1.80 -0.30 -12.92
N SER A 95 2.66 0.62 -12.52
CA SER A 95 4.04 0.71 -13.01
C SER A 95 4.89 -0.50 -12.64
N VAL A 96 4.59 -1.19 -11.55
CA VAL A 96 5.25 -2.44 -11.14
C VAL A 96 4.47 -3.68 -11.60
N HIS A 97 3.58 -3.53 -12.58
CA HIS A 97 2.74 -4.61 -13.14
C HIS A 97 1.80 -5.27 -12.14
N GLY A 98 1.40 -4.53 -11.10
CA GLY A 98 0.36 -4.97 -10.17
C GLY A 98 -1.04 -4.95 -10.84
N PRO A 99 -1.99 -5.70 -10.30
CA PRO A 99 -3.36 -5.77 -10.85
C PRO A 99 -4.12 -4.46 -10.62
N ILE A 100 -4.99 -4.11 -11.56
CA ILE A 100 -5.97 -3.05 -11.39
C ILE A 100 -7.14 -3.63 -10.58
N LEU A 101 -7.52 -2.92 -9.50
CA LEU A 101 -8.64 -3.29 -8.64
C LEU A 101 -9.83 -2.36 -8.88
N SER A 102 -11.04 -2.91 -8.91
CA SER A 102 -12.26 -2.09 -8.93
C SER A 102 -12.34 -1.23 -7.67
N LEU A 103 -12.72 0.04 -7.80
CA LEU A 103 -12.84 0.98 -6.67
C LEU A 103 -13.74 0.48 -5.54
N ASN A 104 -14.77 -0.30 -5.87
CA ASN A 104 -15.70 -0.88 -4.90
C ASN A 104 -15.21 -2.22 -4.32
N SER A 105 -14.06 -2.71 -4.75
CA SER A 105 -13.55 -3.97 -4.22
C SER A 105 -13.02 -3.77 -2.81
N LYS A 106 -13.34 -4.72 -1.93
CA LYS A 106 -12.78 -4.77 -0.56
C LYS A 106 -11.50 -5.60 -0.56
N LYS A 107 -10.56 -5.21 -1.43
CA LYS A 107 -9.31 -5.92 -1.66
C LYS A 107 -8.14 -4.95 -1.71
N LEU A 108 -6.97 -5.46 -1.38
CA LEU A 108 -5.68 -4.77 -1.50
C LEU A 108 -4.78 -5.59 -2.41
N SER A 109 -3.88 -4.92 -3.12
CA SER A 109 -2.84 -5.57 -3.91
C SER A 109 -1.51 -5.50 -3.17
N ILE A 110 -0.82 -6.63 -3.09
CA ILE A 110 0.58 -6.71 -2.65
C ILE A 110 1.39 -7.01 -3.90
N SER A 111 2.23 -6.08 -4.35
CA SER A 111 2.97 -6.19 -5.61
C SER A 111 4.48 -6.01 -5.37
N PRO A 112 5.34 -6.94 -5.81
CA PRO A 112 6.78 -6.79 -5.65
C PRO A 112 7.34 -5.74 -6.62
N ILE A 113 8.42 -5.09 -6.21
CA ILE A 113 9.20 -4.18 -7.06
C ILE A 113 10.48 -4.90 -7.44
N SER A 114 10.64 -5.22 -8.72
CA SER A 114 11.81 -5.92 -9.27
C SER A 114 12.22 -7.15 -8.43
N PRO A 115 11.37 -8.18 -8.30
CA PRO A 115 11.66 -9.34 -7.48
C PRO A 115 12.85 -10.13 -8.05
N PHE A 116 13.82 -10.45 -7.19
CA PHE A 116 14.96 -11.28 -7.51
C PHE A 116 14.80 -12.73 -7.04
N ARG A 117 14.25 -12.91 -5.83
CA ARG A 117 13.91 -14.22 -5.24
C ARG A 117 12.63 -14.12 -4.41
N PRO A 118 11.57 -14.88 -4.70
CA PRO A 118 11.35 -15.66 -5.92
C PRO A 118 11.12 -14.76 -7.13
N ARG A 119 11.85 -15.01 -8.23
CA ARG A 119 11.81 -14.15 -9.43
C ARG A 119 10.44 -14.12 -10.13
N ARG A 120 9.67 -15.21 -10.04
CA ARG A 120 8.34 -15.35 -10.67
C ARG A 120 7.18 -14.95 -9.77
N TRP A 121 7.43 -14.53 -8.53
CA TRP A 121 6.35 -14.10 -7.66
C TRP A 121 5.80 -12.76 -8.14
N LYS A 122 4.53 -12.76 -8.51
CA LYS A 122 3.84 -11.59 -9.07
C LYS A 122 3.04 -10.79 -8.03
N GLY A 123 3.12 -11.18 -6.75
CA GLY A 123 2.32 -10.58 -5.70
C GLY A 123 1.06 -11.36 -5.38
N LYS A 124 0.17 -10.73 -4.64
CA LYS A 124 -1.08 -11.33 -4.17
C LYS A 124 -2.16 -10.28 -3.97
N ILE A 125 -3.39 -10.61 -4.37
CA ILE A 125 -4.58 -9.85 -3.97
C ILE A 125 -5.09 -10.46 -2.67
N VAL A 126 -5.36 -9.59 -1.68
CA VAL A 126 -5.82 -9.99 -0.33
C VAL A 126 -7.05 -9.19 0.06
N SER A 127 -7.80 -9.64 1.07
CA SER A 127 -8.89 -8.87 1.66
C SER A 127 -8.36 -7.65 2.40
N ASP A 128 -9.11 -6.56 2.40
CA ASP A 128 -8.84 -5.34 3.17
C ASP A 128 -9.16 -5.49 4.68
N ARG A 129 -9.80 -6.60 5.07
CA ARG A 129 -10.25 -6.84 6.46
C ARG A 129 -9.14 -7.18 7.44
N SER A 130 -7.98 -7.56 6.98
CA SER A 130 -6.85 -7.98 7.83
C SER A 130 -5.64 -7.11 7.58
N LYS A 131 -4.82 -6.91 8.62
CA LYS A 131 -3.57 -6.16 8.51
C LYS A 131 -2.52 -6.92 7.69
N ILE A 132 -1.79 -6.17 6.89
CA ILE A 132 -0.61 -6.64 6.18
C ILE A 132 0.61 -6.25 7.00
N MET A 133 1.41 -7.23 7.38
CA MET A 133 2.64 -7.03 8.14
C MET A 133 3.85 -7.34 7.28
N ILE A 134 4.76 -6.38 7.18
CA ILE A 134 6.00 -6.50 6.41
C ILE A 134 7.17 -6.30 7.38
N LYS A 135 8.08 -7.27 7.43
CA LYS A 135 9.27 -7.20 8.28
C LYS A 135 10.54 -7.16 7.42
N ASN A 136 11.46 -6.27 7.78
CA ASN A 136 12.81 -6.31 7.26
C ASN A 136 13.58 -7.43 7.96
N LEU A 137 14.02 -8.43 7.20
CA LEU A 137 14.74 -9.59 7.73
C LEU A 137 16.22 -9.29 8.04
N ASN A 138 16.76 -8.17 7.53
CA ASN A 138 18.15 -7.78 7.77
C ASN A 138 18.30 -6.25 7.82
N PRO A 139 17.77 -5.58 8.87
CA PRO A 139 17.71 -4.11 8.93
C PRO A 139 19.10 -3.47 9.00
N LYS A 140 20.12 -4.14 9.53
CA LYS A 140 21.47 -3.60 9.61
C LYS A 140 22.19 -3.54 8.26
N LYS A 141 22.12 -4.63 7.48
CA LYS A 141 22.81 -4.72 6.18
C LYS A 141 21.97 -4.24 5.00
N ARG A 142 20.65 -4.32 5.12
CA ARG A 142 19.68 -4.02 4.06
C ARG A 142 18.61 -3.06 4.55
N PRO A 143 18.97 -1.79 4.83
CA PRO A 143 18.02 -0.80 5.33
C PRO A 143 16.94 -0.53 4.28
N ILE A 144 15.73 -0.29 4.76
CA ILE A 144 14.57 0.03 3.93
C ILE A 144 13.88 1.29 4.44
N SER A 145 13.22 1.99 3.54
CA SER A 145 12.24 3.03 3.87
C SER A 145 10.83 2.57 3.55
N ALA A 146 9.89 3.11 4.30
CA ALA A 146 8.45 2.97 4.07
C ALA A 146 7.87 4.32 3.69
N VAL A 147 7.04 4.34 2.66
CA VAL A 147 6.47 5.58 2.09
C VAL A 147 4.95 5.43 2.04
N ALA A 148 4.23 6.36 2.64
CA ALA A 148 2.79 6.51 2.50
C ALA A 148 2.53 7.63 1.47
N ASP A 149 2.11 7.27 0.26
CA ASP A 149 2.00 8.14 -0.91
C ASP A 149 3.30 8.94 -1.16
N ASN A 150 3.50 10.07 -0.48
CA ASN A 150 4.68 10.94 -0.61
C ASN A 150 5.46 11.17 0.69
N ILE A 151 5.06 10.53 1.81
CA ILE A 151 5.69 10.69 3.11
C ILE A 151 6.60 9.51 3.42
N GLU A 152 7.92 9.74 3.43
CA GLU A 152 8.94 8.72 3.66
C GLU A 152 9.32 8.62 5.15
N ILE A 153 9.43 7.38 5.65
CA ILE A 153 10.03 7.03 6.94
C ILE A 153 11.20 6.08 6.68
N ARG A 154 12.39 6.52 7.02
CA ARG A 154 13.63 5.75 6.80
C ARG A 154 13.94 4.79 7.95
N ASN A 155 14.81 3.81 7.67
CA ASN A 155 15.29 2.82 8.63
C ASN A 155 14.15 2.01 9.27
N ALA A 156 13.19 1.62 8.46
CA ALA A 156 12.05 0.83 8.89
C ALA A 156 12.49 -0.61 9.24
N LYS A 157 12.02 -1.10 10.41
CA LYS A 157 12.21 -2.47 10.87
C LYS A 157 11.01 -3.34 10.57
N SER A 158 9.82 -2.80 10.82
CA SER A 158 8.54 -3.44 10.50
C SER A 158 7.49 -2.41 10.14
N ILE A 159 6.63 -2.80 9.21
CA ILE A 159 5.54 -1.98 8.70
C ILE A 159 4.24 -2.77 8.85
N VAL A 160 3.20 -2.09 9.29
CA VAL A 160 1.82 -2.60 9.29
C VAL A 160 0.98 -1.67 8.43
N ALA A 161 0.31 -2.23 7.44
CA ALA A 161 -0.68 -1.54 6.63
C ALA A 161 -2.08 -2.10 6.92
N VAL A 162 -3.01 -1.22 7.27
CA VAL A 162 -4.40 -1.57 7.64
C VAL A 162 -5.34 -0.66 6.88
N SER A 163 -6.44 -1.19 6.35
CA SER A 163 -7.50 -0.36 5.80
C SER A 163 -8.09 0.55 6.89
N TYR A 164 -8.22 1.84 6.60
CA TYR A 164 -8.68 2.83 7.58
C TYR A 164 -10.12 2.58 8.08
N THR A 165 -10.96 1.96 7.24
CA THR A 165 -12.31 1.55 7.65
C THR A 165 -12.30 0.51 8.77
N HIS A 166 -11.26 -0.33 8.84
CA HIS A 166 -11.10 -1.34 9.89
C HIS A 166 -10.73 -0.71 11.24
N LEU A 167 -10.01 0.42 11.24
CA LEU A 167 -9.62 1.12 12.47
C LEU A 167 -10.81 1.81 13.15
N ARG A 168 -11.76 2.34 12.39
CA ARG A 168 -12.97 2.97 12.96
C ARG A 168 -13.87 1.98 13.70
N ALA A 169 -13.90 0.72 13.28
CA ALA A 169 -14.66 -0.31 13.98
C ALA A 169 -14.09 -0.66 15.36
N HIS A 170 -12.79 -0.43 15.58
CA HIS A 170 -12.14 -0.65 16.87
C HIS A 170 -12.22 0.54 17.83
N GLU A 171 -12.39 1.76 17.32
CA GLU A 171 -12.52 2.95 18.16
C GLU A 171 -13.93 3.13 18.74
N THR A 172 -14.95 2.56 18.10
CA THR A 172 -16.36 2.62 18.59
C THR A 172 -16.65 1.65 19.74
N ASP A 173 -15.79 0.66 20.00
CA ASP A 173 -15.96 -0.31 21.10
C ASP A 173 -15.32 0.14 22.43
N ARG A 174 -14.89 1.42 22.55
CA ARG A 174 -14.27 1.98 23.77
C ARG A 174 -15.11 3.04 24.48
N HIS A 175 -16.44 2.93 24.39
CA HIS A 175 -17.36 3.76 25.22
C HIS A 175 -18.29 2.88 26.02
#